data_1950a08233fa6c855abb3daea945e3ce
#
_entry.id   1950a08233fa6c855abb3daea945e3ce
#
_cell.length_a   1.000
_cell.length_b   1.000
_cell.length_c   1.000
_cell.angle_alpha   90.00
_cell.angle_beta   90.00
_cell.angle_gamma   90.00
#
_symmetry.space_group_name_H-M   'P 1'
#
loop_
_entity.id
_entity.type
_entity.pdbx_description
1 polymer ?
#
loop_
_entity_poly.entity_id
_entity_poly.type
_entity_poly.pdbx_seq_one_letter_code
_entity_poly.pdbx_strand_id
1 'polypeptide(L)'
;MIEKIRSVIESGTGNPYRGRGIYKERCASCHVLFHDGGKVGPDLTSYQRDDLDTMLRSIVDPNAEIREGYESVFIETKDGLHVSGFLTDKGISTITVRSFDG
;
A
#
# COMPACT_ATOMS: atom_id res chain seq x y z
N MET A 1 8.67 13.71 -11.40
CA MET A 1 7.32 13.85 -10.83
C MET A 1 7.35 14.12 -9.32
N ILE A 2 8.14 13.40 -8.55
CA ILE A 2 8.22 13.57 -7.09
C ILE A 2 8.64 14.99 -6.70
N GLU A 3 9.65 15.55 -7.35
CA GLU A 3 10.13 16.92 -7.07
C GLU A 3 9.07 17.98 -7.36
N LYS A 4 8.29 17.77 -8.40
CA LYS A 4 7.20 18.69 -8.76
C LYS A 4 6.10 18.67 -7.69
N ILE A 5 5.74 17.49 -7.20
CA ILE A 5 4.74 17.34 -6.14
C ILE A 5 5.26 17.93 -4.84
N ARG A 6 6.52 17.67 -4.51
CA ARG A 6 7.16 18.28 -3.34
C ARG A 6 7.08 19.81 -3.37
N SER A 7 7.43 20.39 -4.51
CA SER A 7 7.39 21.84 -4.68
C SER A 7 6.00 22.40 -4.43
N VAL A 8 4.95 21.73 -4.90
CA VAL A 8 3.56 22.11 -4.65
C VAL A 8 3.23 22.05 -3.15
N ILE A 9 3.63 20.96 -2.48
CA ILE A 9 3.36 20.78 -1.05
C ILE A 9 4.06 21.85 -0.21
N GLU A 10 5.32 22.14 -0.53
CA GLU A 10 6.11 23.13 0.21
C GLU A 10 5.66 24.57 -0.04
N SER A 11 4.95 24.84 -1.13
CA SER A 11 4.50 26.17 -1.49
C SER A 11 3.17 26.58 -0.86
N GLY A 12 2.49 25.70 -0.15
CA GLY A 12 1.19 26.02 0.41
C GLY A 12 0.75 25.07 1.52
N THR A 13 -0.44 25.32 2.04
CA THR A 13 -1.07 24.51 3.08
C THR A 13 -2.18 23.67 2.48
N GLY A 14 -2.24 22.39 2.85
CA GLY A 14 -3.31 21.51 2.45
C GLY A 14 -4.59 21.74 3.25
N ASN A 15 -5.67 21.15 2.75
CA ASN A 15 -6.95 21.11 3.46
C ASN A 15 -7.21 19.66 3.91
N PRO A 16 -7.11 19.37 5.22
CA PRO A 16 -7.25 17.98 5.70
C PRO A 16 -8.66 17.40 5.49
N TYR A 17 -9.69 18.23 5.44
CA TYR A 17 -11.06 17.75 5.19
C TYR A 17 -11.22 17.28 3.75
N ARG A 18 -10.71 18.03 2.80
CA ARG A 18 -10.68 17.62 1.39
C ARG A 18 -9.76 16.41 1.20
N GLY A 19 -8.62 16.41 1.87
CA GLY A 19 -7.70 15.29 1.85
C GLY A 19 -8.32 14.00 2.35
N ARG A 20 -9.11 14.06 3.40
CA ARG A 20 -9.86 12.90 3.90
C ARG A 20 -10.83 12.35 2.87
N GLY A 21 -11.54 13.21 2.15
CA GLY A 21 -12.45 12.81 1.08
C GLY A 21 -11.72 12.10 -0.06
N ILE A 22 -10.58 12.64 -0.48
CA ILE A 22 -9.74 12.03 -1.51
C ILE A 22 -9.18 10.69 -1.02
N TYR A 23 -8.73 10.63 0.22
CA TYR A 23 -8.26 9.39 0.83
C TYR A 23 -9.33 8.30 0.81
N LYS A 24 -10.55 8.64 1.22
CA LYS A 24 -11.68 7.69 1.21
C LYS A 24 -11.98 7.16 -0.18
N GLU A 25 -11.88 8.02 -1.17
CA GLU A 25 -12.14 7.65 -2.55
C GLU A 25 -11.02 6.80 -3.17
N ARG A 26 -9.76 7.10 -2.86
CA ARG A 26 -8.61 6.53 -3.57
C ARG A 26 -7.83 5.47 -2.82
N CYS A 27 -7.85 5.51 -1.50
CA CYS A 27 -6.92 4.72 -0.68
C CYS A 27 -7.62 3.83 0.34
N ALA A 28 -8.75 4.25 0.86
CA ALA A 28 -9.40 3.61 2.00
C ALA A 28 -9.98 2.23 1.71
N SER A 29 -10.20 1.88 0.45
CA SER A 29 -10.63 0.51 0.12
C SER A 29 -9.59 -0.53 0.53
N CYS A 30 -8.31 -0.15 0.56
CA CYS A 30 -7.21 -1.06 0.84
C CYS A 30 -6.43 -0.74 2.11
N HIS A 31 -6.43 0.51 2.54
CA HIS A 31 -5.61 0.95 3.66
C HIS A 31 -6.43 1.51 4.81
N VAL A 32 -5.98 1.22 6.04
CA VAL A 32 -6.49 1.86 7.25
C VAL A 32 -5.65 3.09 7.56
N LEU A 33 -6.29 4.20 7.84
CA LEU A 33 -5.68 5.40 8.40
C LEU A 33 -6.59 5.91 9.52
N PHE A 34 -6.05 6.03 10.74
CA PHE A 34 -6.80 6.47 11.93
C PHE A 34 -8.10 5.69 12.14
N HIS A 35 -8.03 4.38 12.05
CA HIS A 35 -9.14 3.43 12.25
C HIS A 35 -10.16 3.33 11.11
N ASP A 36 -10.04 4.17 10.07
CA ASP A 36 -10.91 4.12 8.89
C ASP A 36 -10.22 3.41 7.73
N GLY A 37 -10.88 2.43 7.14
CA GLY A 37 -10.44 1.82 5.88
C GLY A 37 -10.35 0.30 5.91
N GLY A 38 -10.03 -0.27 4.76
CA GLY A 38 -9.87 -1.71 4.54
C GLY A 38 -8.47 -2.20 4.92
N LYS A 39 -8.37 -3.51 5.15
CA LYS A 39 -7.14 -4.16 5.64
C LYS A 39 -6.41 -4.95 4.57
N VAL A 40 -6.61 -4.64 3.30
CA VAL A 40 -5.91 -5.32 2.20
C VAL A 40 -4.42 -4.96 2.22
N GLY A 41 -4.12 -3.67 2.28
CA GLY A 41 -2.76 -3.15 2.40
C GLY A 41 -2.35 -2.87 3.84
N PRO A 42 -1.12 -2.38 4.05
CA PRO A 42 -0.66 -2.00 5.38
C PRO A 42 -1.48 -0.87 6.00
N ASP A 43 -1.62 -0.91 7.33
CA ASP A 43 -2.15 0.21 8.10
C ASP A 43 -1.19 1.39 8.03
N LEU A 44 -1.66 2.55 7.61
CA LEU A 44 -0.85 3.73 7.40
C LEU A 44 -0.79 4.66 8.62
N THR A 45 -1.50 4.33 9.69
CA THR A 45 -1.63 5.21 10.86
C THR A 45 -0.28 5.52 11.51
N SER A 46 0.60 4.53 11.59
CA SER A 46 1.94 4.66 12.19
C SER A 46 3.02 5.07 11.19
N TYR A 47 2.68 5.30 9.94
CA TYR A 47 3.65 5.68 8.91
C TYR A 47 4.23 7.07 9.20
N GLN A 48 5.53 7.23 8.96
CA GLN A 48 6.20 8.52 9.16
C GLN A 48 5.82 9.48 8.03
N ARG A 49 4.83 10.32 8.28
CA ARG A 49 4.34 11.27 7.30
C ARG A 49 5.17 12.54 7.20
N ASP A 50 6.08 12.75 8.14
CA ASP A 50 7.04 13.86 8.15
C ASP A 50 8.26 13.60 7.26
N ASP A 51 8.52 12.35 6.91
CA ASP A 51 9.53 12.01 5.90
C ASP A 51 8.88 12.11 4.52
N LEU A 52 8.88 13.32 3.98
CA LEU A 52 8.19 13.63 2.73
C LEU A 52 8.75 12.85 1.54
N ASP A 53 10.06 12.64 1.49
CA ASP A 53 10.70 11.90 0.39
C ASP A 53 10.23 10.46 0.34
N THR A 54 10.24 9.78 1.48
CA THR A 54 9.80 8.39 1.57
C THR A 54 8.32 8.27 1.28
N MET A 55 7.51 9.19 1.80
CA MET A 55 6.07 9.18 1.56
C MET A 55 5.73 9.38 0.10
N LEU A 56 6.35 10.35 -0.56
CA LEU A 56 6.11 10.62 -1.98
C LEU A 56 6.57 9.46 -2.86
N ARG A 57 7.71 8.85 -2.53
CA ARG A 57 8.17 7.65 -3.26
C ARG A 57 7.17 6.51 -3.15
N SER A 58 6.66 6.27 -1.96
CA SER A 58 5.70 5.20 -1.72
C SER A 58 4.38 5.39 -2.46
N ILE A 59 3.96 6.63 -2.67
CA ILE A 59 2.73 6.95 -3.39
C ILE A 59 2.94 6.96 -4.91
N VAL A 60 4.01 7.58 -5.37
CA VAL A 60 4.25 7.81 -6.81
C VAL A 60 4.88 6.60 -7.48
N ASP A 61 5.75 5.88 -6.76
CA ASP A 61 6.42 4.67 -7.25
C ASP A 61 6.23 3.54 -6.24
N PRO A 62 5.02 2.96 -6.17
CA PRO A 62 4.66 2.01 -5.12
C PRO A 62 5.45 0.70 -5.16
N ASN A 63 6.07 0.36 -6.28
CA ASN A 63 6.89 -0.83 -6.40
C ASN A 63 8.36 -0.63 -6.02
N ALA A 64 8.78 0.59 -5.71
CA ALA A 64 10.16 0.88 -5.35
C ALA A 64 10.56 0.18 -4.05
N GLU A 65 9.63 0.05 -3.11
CA GLU A 65 9.83 -0.63 -1.84
C GLU A 65 8.51 -1.25 -1.39
N ILE A 66 8.49 -2.57 -1.26
CA ILE A 66 7.30 -3.31 -0.86
C ILE A 66 7.55 -3.92 0.52
N ARG A 67 6.67 -3.62 1.47
CA ARG A 67 6.75 -4.19 2.82
C ARG A 67 6.64 -5.71 2.76
N GLU A 68 7.44 -6.40 3.56
CA GLU A 68 7.37 -7.86 3.72
C GLU A 68 5.92 -8.31 4.03
N GLY A 69 5.47 -9.34 3.33
CA GLY A 69 4.10 -9.84 3.45
C GLY A 69 3.10 -9.19 2.50
N TYR A 70 3.52 -8.18 1.72
CA TYR A 70 2.66 -7.49 0.76
C TYR A 70 3.11 -7.65 -0.68
N GLU A 71 4.06 -8.53 -0.95
CA GLU A 71 4.44 -8.90 -2.30
C GLU A 71 3.32 -9.70 -2.94
N SER A 72 2.77 -9.22 -4.05
CA SER A 72 1.70 -9.94 -4.75
C SER A 72 2.27 -11.05 -5.62
N VAL A 73 1.63 -12.21 -5.58
CA VAL A 73 2.00 -13.37 -6.39
C VAL A 73 0.78 -13.92 -7.12
N PHE A 74 1.02 -14.50 -8.27
CA PHE A 74 0.06 -15.25 -9.03
C PHE A 74 0.62 -16.65 -9.27
N ILE A 75 -0.08 -17.69 -8.81
CA ILE A 75 0.40 -19.05 -8.83
C ILE A 75 -0.56 -19.91 -9.63
N GLU A 76 -0.02 -20.69 -10.55
CA GLU A 76 -0.72 -21.77 -11.22
C GLU A 76 -0.20 -23.09 -10.69
N THR A 77 -1.08 -23.93 -10.14
CA THR A 77 -0.72 -25.25 -9.63
C THR A 77 -0.62 -26.25 -10.77
N LYS A 78 0.03 -27.37 -10.51
CA LYS A 78 0.20 -28.46 -11.52
C LYS A 78 -1.13 -29.05 -11.97
N ASP A 79 -2.15 -29.00 -11.12
CA ASP A 79 -3.49 -29.50 -11.43
C ASP A 79 -4.43 -28.40 -12.01
N GLY A 80 -3.87 -27.23 -12.33
CA GLY A 80 -4.58 -26.17 -13.04
C GLY A 80 -5.32 -25.17 -12.20
N LEU A 81 -5.18 -25.21 -10.88
CA LEU A 81 -5.74 -24.18 -10.00
C LEU A 81 -4.93 -22.88 -10.08
N HIS A 82 -5.63 -21.76 -9.98
CA HIS A 82 -5.03 -20.43 -9.95
C HIS A 82 -5.20 -19.84 -8.56
N VAL A 83 -4.09 -19.40 -7.94
CA VAL A 83 -4.08 -18.76 -6.63
C VAL A 83 -3.37 -17.43 -6.76
N SER A 84 -3.98 -16.37 -6.26
CA SER A 84 -3.35 -15.05 -6.21
C SER A 84 -3.55 -14.40 -4.83
N GLY A 85 -2.60 -13.61 -4.42
CA GLY A 85 -2.62 -12.96 -3.12
C GLY A 85 -1.26 -12.43 -2.73
N PHE A 86 -1.09 -12.17 -1.45
CA PHE A 86 0.18 -11.73 -0.89
C PHE A 86 1.00 -12.92 -0.40
N LEU A 87 2.27 -12.96 -0.78
CA LEU A 87 3.22 -13.94 -0.26
C LEU A 87 3.59 -13.56 1.18
N THR A 88 3.12 -14.33 2.15
CA THR A 88 3.37 -14.03 3.57
C THR A 88 4.47 -14.88 4.18
N ASP A 89 4.75 -16.04 3.60
CA ASP A 89 5.84 -16.89 4.04
C ASP A 89 6.34 -17.77 2.89
N LYS A 90 7.65 -17.99 2.87
CA LYS A 90 8.30 -18.84 1.88
C LYS A 90 9.21 -19.82 2.61
N GLY A 91 8.70 -21.03 2.81
CA GLY A 91 9.46 -22.13 3.41
C GLY A 91 10.27 -22.90 2.39
N ILE A 92 10.95 -23.97 2.84
CA ILE A 92 11.79 -24.82 1.99
C ILE A 92 10.93 -25.60 0.98
N SER A 93 9.77 -26.09 1.41
CA SER A 93 8.89 -26.91 0.57
C SER A 93 7.47 -26.35 0.45
N THR A 94 7.17 -25.23 1.10
CA THR A 94 5.85 -24.61 1.10
C THR A 94 5.95 -23.10 0.97
N ILE A 95 4.90 -22.51 0.43
CA ILE A 95 4.67 -21.06 0.47
C ILE A 95 3.30 -20.80 1.06
N THR A 96 3.16 -19.69 1.74
CA THR A 96 1.88 -19.24 2.29
C THR A 96 1.44 -17.99 1.56
N VAL A 97 0.21 -18.02 1.05
CA VAL A 97 -0.38 -16.90 0.32
C VAL A 97 -1.64 -16.46 1.06
N ARG A 98 -1.69 -15.17 1.39
CA ARG A 98 -2.87 -14.57 1.99
C ARG A 98 -3.72 -13.93 0.89
N SER A 99 -5.00 -14.22 0.88
CA SER A 99 -5.95 -13.62 -0.06
C SER A 99 -5.90 -12.08 0.01
N PHE A 100 -6.16 -11.39 -1.11
CA PHE A 100 -6.15 -9.91 -1.15
C PHE A 100 -7.20 -9.28 -0.25
N ASP A 101 -8.24 -9.98 0.09
CA ASP A 101 -9.30 -9.50 0.97
C ASP A 101 -9.16 -9.98 2.43
N GLY A 102 -8.05 -10.63 2.72
CA GLY A 102 -7.75 -11.10 4.07
C GLY A 102 -7.82 -12.63 4.24
#